data_a27631fa90992afb8925686f772f8dd4
#
_entry.id   a27631fa90992afb8925686f772f8dd4
#
_cell.length_a   1.000
_cell.length_b   1.000
_cell.length_c   1.000
_cell.angle_alpha   90.00
_cell.angle_beta   90.00
_cell.angle_gamma   90.00
#
_symmetry.space_group_name_H-M   'P 1'
#
loop_
_entity.id
_entity.type
_entity.pdbx_description
1 polymer ?
#
loop_
_entity_poly.entity_id
_entity_poly.type
_entity_poly.pdbx_seq_one_letter_code
_entity_poly.pdbx_strand_id
1 'polypeptide(L)'
;MKNIGLLLKKERKRKGMTQQQLANLIPGLTRSSISKYESSENIPHYNMDKFIEVLKSPRLKLAVNGTVIKSPLLDNVDLSPLATQQKMLEELKETMDSLKKLNLINKLNTQDLDENEREFILQDVLIQICDLDTCSSLFMASIIENFNFDIAEIEKQEINKMKRKGYLSRGRY
;
A
#
# COMPACT_ATOMS: atom_id res chain seq x y z
N MET A 1 -11.18 -12.20 -1.23
CA MET A 1 -11.08 -10.74 -1.31
C MET A 1 -11.24 -10.14 0.08
N LYS A 2 -10.41 -9.17 0.47
CA LYS A 2 -10.60 -8.43 1.73
C LYS A 2 -11.97 -7.77 1.67
N ASN A 3 -12.74 -7.82 2.76
CA ASN A 3 -14.00 -7.07 2.84
C ASN A 3 -13.67 -5.57 2.89
N ILE A 4 -13.53 -4.97 1.71
CA ILE A 4 -13.16 -3.55 1.52
C ILE A 4 -14.20 -2.65 2.16
N GLY A 5 -15.49 -3.04 2.15
CA GLY A 5 -16.54 -2.29 2.83
C GLY A 5 -16.34 -2.21 4.35
N LEU A 6 -15.91 -3.30 4.98
CA LEU A 6 -15.54 -3.26 6.41
C LEU A 6 -14.33 -2.37 6.69
N LEU A 7 -13.35 -2.36 5.78
CA LEU A 7 -12.20 -1.47 5.91
C LEU A 7 -12.63 0.00 5.74
N LEU A 8 -13.45 0.31 4.75
CA LEU A 8 -14.04 1.64 4.55
C LEU A 8 -14.74 2.12 5.83
N LYS A 9 -15.59 1.27 6.42
CA LYS A 9 -16.27 1.56 7.70
C LYS A 9 -15.29 1.86 8.84
N LYS A 10 -14.20 1.06 8.95
CA LYS A 10 -13.17 1.27 9.98
C LYS A 10 -12.44 2.61 9.78
N GLU A 11 -12.05 2.92 8.55
CA GLU A 11 -11.33 4.17 8.26
C GLU A 11 -12.21 5.40 8.44
N ARG A 12 -13.49 5.35 8.03
CA ARG A 12 -14.46 6.41 8.34
C ARG A 12 -14.60 6.66 9.83
N LYS A 13 -14.78 5.58 10.61
CA LYS A 13 -14.90 5.68 12.09
C LYS A 13 -13.60 6.23 12.71
N ARG A 14 -12.43 5.84 12.22
CA ARG A 14 -11.14 6.35 12.68
C ARG A 14 -11.01 7.86 12.47
N LYS A 15 -11.66 8.39 11.42
CA LYS A 15 -11.76 9.84 11.17
C LYS A 15 -12.90 10.53 11.94
N GLY A 16 -13.60 9.83 12.83
CA GLY A 16 -14.71 10.37 13.62
C GLY A 16 -15.96 10.71 12.79
N MET A 17 -16.06 10.24 11.54
CA MET A 17 -17.16 10.62 10.65
C MET A 17 -18.37 9.70 10.79
N THR A 18 -19.58 10.27 10.71
CA THR A 18 -20.81 9.53 10.45
C THR A 18 -20.93 9.16 8.97
N GLN A 19 -21.82 8.21 8.64
CA GLN A 19 -22.11 7.87 7.24
C GLN A 19 -22.67 9.07 6.46
N GLN A 20 -23.48 9.91 7.11
CA GLN A 20 -24.03 11.12 6.49
C GLN A 20 -22.94 12.15 6.19
N GLN A 21 -22.01 12.36 7.13
CA GLN A 21 -20.89 13.29 6.91
C GLN A 21 -20.01 12.84 5.74
N LEU A 22 -19.69 11.54 5.65
CA LEU A 22 -18.93 11.01 4.53
C LEU A 22 -19.69 11.17 3.20
N ALA A 23 -21.01 10.92 3.19
CA ALA A 23 -21.84 11.09 2.00
C ALA A 23 -21.85 12.55 1.53
N ASN A 24 -21.93 13.50 2.44
CA ASN A 24 -21.95 14.94 2.10
C ASN A 24 -20.64 15.43 1.44
N LEU A 25 -19.53 14.75 1.65
CA LEU A 25 -18.23 15.08 1.06
C LEU A 25 -18.04 14.51 -0.35
N ILE A 26 -18.93 13.62 -0.79
CA ILE A 26 -18.79 12.93 -2.08
C ILE A 26 -20.04 13.19 -2.93
N PRO A 27 -19.95 14.03 -3.96
CA PRO A 27 -21.08 14.32 -4.84
C PRO A 27 -21.71 13.05 -5.42
N GLY A 28 -23.03 12.98 -5.37
CA GLY A 28 -23.81 11.85 -5.90
C GLY A 28 -23.95 10.66 -4.94
N LEU A 29 -23.37 10.70 -3.74
CA LEU A 29 -23.58 9.66 -2.73
C LEU A 29 -24.55 10.11 -1.64
N THR A 30 -25.31 9.15 -1.13
CA THR A 30 -26.24 9.31 -0.01
C THR A 30 -25.78 8.50 1.19
N ARG A 31 -26.31 8.77 2.37
CA ARG A 31 -26.09 7.92 3.55
C ARG A 31 -26.41 6.45 3.27
N SER A 32 -27.48 6.18 2.52
CA SER A 32 -27.88 4.83 2.12
C SER A 32 -26.82 4.16 1.25
N SER A 33 -26.24 4.91 0.29
CA SER A 33 -25.13 4.43 -0.53
C SER A 33 -23.92 4.04 0.31
N ILE A 34 -23.52 4.89 1.27
CA ILE A 34 -22.41 4.60 2.18
C ILE A 34 -22.70 3.35 3.01
N SER A 35 -23.91 3.23 3.57
CA SER A 35 -24.31 2.05 4.36
C SER A 35 -24.23 0.76 3.52
N LYS A 36 -24.67 0.80 2.26
CA LYS A 36 -24.61 -0.32 1.33
C LYS A 36 -23.14 -0.68 1.03
N TYR A 37 -22.28 0.29 0.75
CA TYR A 37 -20.87 0.05 0.47
C TYR A 37 -20.09 -0.50 1.67
N GLU A 38 -20.40 -0.04 2.88
CA GLU A 38 -19.78 -0.55 4.11
C GLU A 38 -20.16 -2.00 4.44
N SER A 39 -21.27 -2.49 3.90
CA SER A 39 -21.73 -3.88 4.04
C SER A 39 -21.42 -4.76 2.84
N SER A 40 -20.93 -4.20 1.73
CA SER A 40 -20.69 -4.88 0.46
C SER A 40 -19.20 -5.09 0.20
N GLU A 41 -18.88 -6.13 -0.56
CA GLU A 41 -17.55 -6.36 -1.11
C GLU A 41 -17.36 -5.67 -2.48
N ASN A 42 -18.45 -5.30 -3.14
CA ASN A 42 -18.46 -4.69 -4.47
C ASN A 42 -18.73 -3.18 -4.36
N ILE A 43 -17.67 -2.41 -4.32
CA ILE A 43 -17.71 -0.95 -4.40
C ILE A 43 -17.15 -0.55 -5.78
N PRO A 44 -17.86 0.25 -6.59
CA PRO A 44 -17.33 0.72 -7.87
C PRO A 44 -15.98 1.44 -7.70
N HIS A 45 -15.01 1.16 -8.58
CA HIS A 45 -13.66 1.75 -8.52
C HIS A 45 -13.69 3.28 -8.41
N TYR A 46 -14.51 3.93 -9.22
CA TYR A 46 -14.71 5.37 -9.18
C TYR A 46 -15.09 5.92 -7.79
N ASN A 47 -15.94 5.21 -7.06
CA ASN A 47 -16.31 5.61 -5.70
C ASN A 47 -15.20 5.30 -4.71
N MET A 48 -14.43 4.25 -4.96
CA MET A 48 -13.31 3.87 -4.10
C MET A 48 -12.20 4.93 -4.13
N ASP A 49 -11.86 5.46 -5.29
CA ASP A 49 -10.90 6.54 -5.43
C ASP A 49 -11.32 7.79 -4.63
N LYS A 50 -12.61 8.14 -4.69
CA LYS A 50 -13.16 9.24 -3.89
C LYS A 50 -13.09 8.99 -2.39
N PHE A 51 -13.36 7.76 -1.95
CA PHE A 51 -13.20 7.39 -0.52
C PHE A 51 -11.75 7.49 -0.07
N ILE A 52 -10.80 7.05 -0.89
CA ILE A 52 -9.36 7.18 -0.60
C ILE A 52 -8.98 8.65 -0.44
N GLU A 53 -9.42 9.50 -1.36
CA GLU A 53 -9.13 10.93 -1.38
C GLU A 53 -9.73 11.65 -0.16
N VAL A 54 -11.02 11.47 0.10
CA VAL A 54 -11.74 12.15 1.20
C VAL A 54 -11.24 11.69 2.57
N LEU A 55 -11.03 10.38 2.74
CA LEU A 55 -10.56 9.84 4.01
C LEU A 55 -9.05 9.99 4.20
N LYS A 56 -8.30 10.32 3.14
CA LYS A 56 -6.82 10.36 3.12
C LYS A 56 -6.24 9.14 3.82
N SER A 57 -6.73 7.94 3.45
CA SER A 57 -6.40 6.70 4.12
C SER A 57 -5.37 5.88 3.34
N PRO A 58 -4.08 5.83 3.77
CA PRO A 58 -3.08 4.96 3.16
C PRO A 58 -3.47 3.48 3.20
N ARG A 59 -4.14 3.06 4.27
CA ARG A 59 -4.60 1.66 4.43
C ARG A 59 -5.66 1.28 3.40
N LEU A 60 -6.60 2.19 3.10
CA LEU A 60 -7.60 1.97 2.08
C LEU A 60 -6.96 1.93 0.70
N LYS A 61 -6.03 2.86 0.43
CA LYS A 61 -5.26 2.90 -0.81
C LYS A 61 -4.47 1.61 -1.04
N LEU A 62 -3.74 1.13 -0.02
CA LEU A 62 -3.02 -0.14 -0.07
C LEU A 62 -3.95 -1.33 -0.34
N ALA A 63 -5.13 -1.36 0.30
CA ALA A 63 -6.06 -2.47 0.12
C ALA A 63 -6.70 -2.53 -1.28
N VAL A 64 -6.84 -1.38 -1.93
CA VAL A 64 -7.45 -1.26 -3.28
C VAL A 64 -6.41 -1.42 -4.38
N ASN A 65 -5.29 -0.74 -4.26
CA ASN A 65 -4.30 -0.60 -5.32
C ASN A 65 -3.10 -1.55 -5.15
N GLY A 66 -2.98 -2.26 -4.02
CA GLY A 66 -1.80 -3.07 -3.71
C GLY A 66 -0.57 -2.27 -3.28
N THR A 67 -0.59 -0.96 -3.44
CA THR A 67 0.48 -0.05 -3.02
C THR A 67 -0.07 1.23 -2.39
N VAL A 68 0.71 1.86 -1.52
CA VAL A 68 0.37 3.15 -0.91
C VAL A 68 0.72 4.31 -1.85
N ILE A 69 1.86 4.20 -2.53
CA ILE A 69 2.37 5.18 -3.47
C ILE A 69 2.55 4.49 -4.82
N LYS A 70 2.10 5.11 -5.90
CA LYS A 70 2.39 4.65 -7.25
C LYS A 70 3.76 5.18 -7.64
N SER A 71 4.71 4.29 -7.86
CA SER A 71 5.97 4.65 -8.49
C SER A 71 5.76 4.88 -9.98
N PRO A 72 6.48 5.83 -10.60
CA PRO A 72 6.47 6.00 -12.04
C PRO A 72 7.05 4.76 -12.73
N LEU A 73 6.62 4.52 -13.97
CA LEU A 73 7.27 3.53 -14.81
C LEU A 73 8.67 4.05 -15.18
N LEU A 74 9.70 3.26 -14.89
CA LEU A 74 11.07 3.60 -15.29
C LEU A 74 11.29 3.11 -16.71
N ASP A 75 11.52 4.04 -17.64
CA ASP A 75 11.66 3.79 -19.08
C ASP A 75 13.11 3.91 -19.59
N ASN A 76 14.03 4.33 -18.72
CA ASN A 76 15.45 4.52 -19.05
C ASN A 76 16.37 3.76 -18.07
N VAL A 77 16.10 2.46 -17.92
CA VAL A 77 16.89 1.57 -17.04
C VAL A 77 17.21 0.26 -17.77
N ASP A 78 18.35 -0.33 -17.45
CA ASP A 78 18.67 -1.70 -17.89
C ASP A 78 17.82 -2.71 -17.11
N LEU A 79 16.93 -3.40 -17.83
CA LEU A 79 16.02 -4.39 -17.27
C LEU A 79 16.60 -5.82 -17.28
N SER A 80 17.89 -5.99 -17.55
CA SER A 80 18.53 -7.30 -17.42
C SER A 80 18.48 -7.81 -15.96
N PRO A 81 18.39 -9.12 -15.73
CA PRO A 81 18.32 -9.69 -14.37
C PRO A 81 19.47 -9.26 -13.48
N LEU A 82 20.69 -9.16 -14.03
CA LEU A 82 21.87 -8.76 -13.26
C LEU A 82 21.82 -7.27 -12.87
N ALA A 83 21.47 -6.39 -13.80
CA ALA A 83 21.40 -4.95 -13.52
C ALA A 83 20.30 -4.63 -12.50
N THR A 84 19.12 -5.21 -12.68
CA THR A 84 18.00 -5.04 -11.74
C THR A 84 18.29 -5.63 -10.35
N GLN A 85 19.02 -6.76 -10.28
CA GLN A 85 19.49 -7.33 -9.02
C GLN A 85 20.46 -6.39 -8.29
N GLN A 86 21.46 -5.87 -9.01
CA GLN A 86 22.44 -4.94 -8.42
C GLN A 86 21.76 -3.69 -7.88
N LYS A 87 20.85 -3.10 -8.67
CA LYS A 87 20.11 -1.92 -8.24
C LYS A 87 19.23 -2.18 -7.02
N MET A 88 18.52 -3.31 -6.98
CA MET A 88 17.74 -3.71 -5.82
C MET A 88 18.61 -3.87 -4.56
N LEU A 89 19.84 -4.41 -4.69
CA LEU A 89 20.74 -4.56 -3.55
C LEU A 89 21.27 -3.21 -3.03
N GLU A 90 21.50 -2.24 -3.91
CA GLU A 90 21.84 -0.87 -3.53
C GLU A 90 20.71 -0.23 -2.72
N GLU A 91 19.49 -0.22 -3.26
CA GLU A 91 18.32 0.37 -2.60
C GLU A 91 17.99 -0.33 -1.28
N LEU A 92 18.16 -1.65 -1.22
CA LEU A 92 17.98 -2.41 0.03
C LEU A 92 18.97 -1.94 1.12
N LYS A 93 20.22 -1.72 0.76
CA LYS A 93 21.25 -1.24 1.68
C LYS A 93 20.93 0.17 2.18
N GLU A 94 20.60 1.09 1.28
CA GLU A 94 20.25 2.47 1.61
C GLU A 94 19.01 2.54 2.51
N THR A 95 17.96 1.80 2.16
CA THR A 95 16.75 1.67 2.99
C THR A 95 17.07 1.11 4.39
N MET A 96 17.91 0.08 4.48
CA MET A 96 18.33 -0.49 5.77
C MET A 96 19.09 0.53 6.63
N ASP A 97 19.96 1.32 6.03
CA ASP A 97 20.76 2.32 6.77
C ASP A 97 19.88 3.49 7.24
N SER A 98 18.90 3.90 6.47
CA SER A 98 17.89 4.89 6.86
C SER A 98 17.00 4.36 8.00
N LEU A 99 16.53 3.12 7.90
CA LEU A 99 15.71 2.49 8.94
C LEU A 99 16.46 2.31 10.27
N LYS A 100 17.77 2.03 10.25
CA LYS A 100 18.59 1.96 11.48
C LYS A 100 18.69 3.29 12.22
N LYS A 101 18.67 4.41 11.49
CA LYS A 101 18.70 5.78 12.06
C LYS A 101 17.33 6.20 12.58
N LEU A 102 16.25 5.57 12.10
CA LEU A 102 14.88 5.92 12.46
C LEU A 102 14.57 5.52 13.90
N ASN A 103 14.25 6.50 14.74
CA ASN A 103 13.81 6.27 16.12
C ASN A 103 12.33 6.62 16.28
N LEU A 104 11.49 5.61 16.45
CA LEU A 104 10.05 5.76 16.69
C LEU A 104 9.64 5.48 18.14
N ILE A 105 10.60 5.36 19.06
CA ILE A 105 10.32 5.15 20.49
C ILE A 105 9.57 6.38 21.02
N ASN A 106 8.39 6.15 21.60
CA ASN A 106 7.49 7.21 22.10
C ASN A 106 6.96 8.19 21.03
N LYS A 107 7.07 7.86 19.73
CA LYS A 107 6.52 8.64 18.62
C LYS A 107 5.23 7.99 18.13
N LEU A 108 4.08 8.47 18.58
CA LEU A 108 2.76 7.87 18.28
C LEU A 108 1.96 8.67 17.25
N ASN A 109 2.25 9.95 17.11
CA ASN A 109 1.50 10.86 16.24
C ASN A 109 2.38 12.02 15.74
N THR A 110 1.80 12.86 14.89
CA THR A 110 2.53 13.99 14.26
C THR A 110 3.12 14.98 15.26
N GLN A 111 2.51 15.16 16.42
CA GLN A 111 2.95 16.15 17.42
C GLN A 111 4.21 15.68 18.18
N ASP A 112 4.51 14.39 18.12
CA ASP A 112 5.68 13.80 18.76
C ASP A 112 6.96 13.93 17.92
N LEU A 113 6.84 14.45 16.69
CA LEU A 113 7.96 14.64 15.74
C LEU A 113 8.29 16.12 15.61
N ASP A 114 9.55 16.46 15.75
CA ASP A 114 10.06 17.78 15.35
C ASP A 114 10.18 17.88 13.80
N GLU A 115 10.54 19.07 13.31
CA GLU A 115 10.57 19.35 11.88
C GLU A 115 11.69 18.57 11.17
N ASN A 116 12.87 18.44 11.79
CA ASN A 116 13.99 17.68 11.25
C ASN A 116 13.68 16.18 11.19
N GLU A 117 13.03 15.65 12.22
CA GLU A 117 12.57 14.25 12.25
C GLU A 117 11.54 13.97 11.16
N ARG A 118 10.63 14.91 10.91
CA ARG A 118 9.62 14.79 9.84
C ARG A 118 10.26 14.82 8.46
N GLU A 119 11.21 15.71 8.25
CA GLU A 119 11.95 15.81 6.99
C GLU A 119 12.79 14.56 6.75
N PHE A 120 13.53 14.09 7.75
CA PHE A 120 14.27 12.84 7.67
C PHE A 120 13.36 11.64 7.35
N ILE A 121 12.19 11.51 8.02
CA ILE A 121 11.24 10.44 7.71
C ILE A 121 10.75 10.53 6.26
N LEU A 122 10.47 11.73 5.76
CA LEU A 122 9.99 11.92 4.41
C LEU A 122 11.09 11.61 3.38
N GLN A 123 12.24 12.28 3.48
CA GLN A 123 13.28 12.28 2.45
C GLN A 123 14.16 11.03 2.48
N ASP A 124 14.54 10.60 3.70
CA ASP A 124 15.50 9.50 3.84
C ASP A 124 14.86 8.15 4.13
N VAL A 125 13.61 8.12 4.65
CA VAL A 125 12.96 6.83 4.97
C VAL A 125 11.88 6.48 3.95
N LEU A 126 10.89 7.35 3.75
CA LEU A 126 9.75 7.03 2.89
C LEU A 126 10.12 7.01 1.41
N ILE A 127 11.01 7.91 0.96
CA ILE A 127 11.50 7.92 -0.42
C ILE A 127 12.34 6.65 -0.68
N GLN A 128 13.28 6.30 0.21
CA GLN A 128 14.07 5.07 0.08
C GLN A 128 13.20 3.80 0.04
N ILE A 129 12.11 3.76 0.81
CA ILE A 129 11.14 2.64 0.73
C ILE A 129 10.44 2.62 -0.63
N CYS A 130 10.11 3.77 -1.22
CA CYS A 130 9.51 3.84 -2.55
C CYS A 130 10.49 3.36 -3.63
N ASP A 131 11.77 3.73 -3.54
CA ASP A 131 12.79 3.31 -4.48
C ASP A 131 13.03 1.81 -4.39
N LEU A 132 13.10 1.25 -3.18
CA LEU A 132 13.19 -0.19 -2.96
C LEU A 132 11.96 -0.94 -3.52
N ASP A 133 10.73 -0.44 -3.31
CA ASP A 133 9.49 -1.03 -3.85
C ASP A 133 9.53 -1.08 -5.39
N THR A 134 9.97 0.01 -6.02
CA THR A 134 10.15 0.10 -7.47
C THR A 134 11.21 -0.88 -7.97
N CYS A 135 12.39 -0.89 -7.37
CA CYS A 135 13.50 -1.76 -7.80
C CYS A 135 13.19 -3.24 -7.55
N SER A 136 12.50 -3.59 -6.46
CA SER A 136 12.07 -4.97 -6.21
C SER A 136 11.04 -5.44 -7.22
N SER A 137 10.12 -4.57 -7.64
CA SER A 137 9.12 -4.86 -8.67
C SER A 137 9.77 -5.07 -10.04
N LEU A 138 10.73 -4.24 -10.42
CA LEU A 138 11.49 -4.38 -11.67
C LEU A 138 12.33 -5.65 -11.68
N PHE A 139 13.02 -5.97 -10.59
CA PHE A 139 13.79 -7.21 -10.49
C PHE A 139 12.87 -8.43 -10.59
N MET A 140 11.73 -8.43 -9.92
CA MET A 140 10.74 -9.51 -10.02
C MET A 140 10.26 -9.69 -11.45
N ALA A 141 9.88 -8.61 -12.14
CA ALA A 141 9.46 -8.64 -13.54
C ALA A 141 10.55 -9.21 -14.44
N SER A 142 11.79 -8.73 -14.28
CA SER A 142 12.94 -9.20 -15.05
C SER A 142 13.19 -10.71 -14.87
N ILE A 143 13.13 -11.22 -13.64
CA ILE A 143 13.28 -12.66 -13.38
C ILE A 143 12.15 -13.49 -14.00
N ILE A 144 10.91 -13.04 -13.84
CA ILE A 144 9.74 -13.74 -14.39
C ILE A 144 9.84 -13.84 -15.92
N GLU A 145 10.14 -12.73 -16.58
CA GLU A 145 10.25 -12.67 -18.05
C GLU A 145 11.42 -13.49 -18.58
N ASN A 146 12.63 -13.28 -18.04
CA ASN A 146 13.84 -13.93 -18.57
C ASN A 146 13.91 -15.44 -18.31
N PHE A 147 13.29 -15.91 -17.20
CA PHE A 147 13.31 -17.32 -16.84
C PHE A 147 11.95 -18.01 -17.02
N ASN A 148 10.97 -17.31 -17.60
CA ASN A 148 9.65 -17.83 -17.94
C ASN A 148 8.91 -18.47 -16.76
N PHE A 149 8.90 -17.80 -15.60
CA PHE A 149 8.13 -18.25 -14.44
C PHE A 149 6.64 -18.00 -14.62
N ASP A 150 5.80 -18.91 -14.12
CA ASP A 150 4.35 -18.75 -14.09
C ASP A 150 3.93 -17.83 -12.94
N ILE A 151 3.37 -16.67 -13.28
CA ILE A 151 2.86 -15.67 -12.33
C ILE A 151 1.77 -16.28 -11.43
N ALA A 152 0.86 -17.08 -11.97
CA ALA A 152 -0.23 -17.68 -11.20
C ALA A 152 0.28 -18.66 -10.12
N GLU A 153 1.34 -19.41 -10.42
CA GLU A 153 1.97 -20.29 -9.44
C GLU A 153 2.71 -19.49 -8.34
N ILE A 154 3.37 -18.38 -8.68
CA ILE A 154 4.01 -17.48 -7.71
C ILE A 154 2.96 -16.89 -6.75
N GLU A 155 1.85 -16.36 -7.28
CA GLU A 155 0.75 -15.82 -6.49
C GLU A 155 0.15 -16.86 -5.55
N LYS A 156 -0.09 -18.08 -6.05
CA LYS A 156 -0.60 -19.19 -5.26
C LYS A 156 0.35 -19.57 -4.10
N GLN A 157 1.65 -19.63 -4.36
CA GLN A 157 2.65 -19.93 -3.33
C GLN A 157 2.72 -18.83 -2.28
N GLU A 158 2.67 -17.56 -2.68
CA GLU A 158 2.67 -16.42 -1.75
C GLU A 158 1.41 -16.42 -0.86
N ILE A 159 0.22 -16.65 -1.44
CA ILE A 159 -1.02 -16.79 -0.66
C ILE A 159 -0.91 -17.92 0.36
N ASN A 160 -0.38 -19.07 -0.03
CA ASN A 160 -0.19 -20.22 0.87
C ASN A 160 0.80 -19.92 1.99
N LYS A 161 1.89 -19.21 1.70
CA LYS A 161 2.86 -18.75 2.68
C LYS A 161 2.21 -17.78 3.68
N MET A 162 1.43 -16.81 3.21
CA MET A 162 0.71 -15.86 4.07
C MET A 162 -0.33 -16.55 4.97
N LYS A 163 -1.03 -17.56 4.46
CA LYS A 163 -1.94 -18.40 5.25
C LYS A 163 -1.20 -19.16 6.35
N ARG A 164 -0.07 -19.77 6.03
CA ARG A 164 0.76 -20.52 7.02
C ARG A 164 1.26 -19.60 8.14
N LYS A 165 1.63 -18.37 7.81
CA LYS A 165 2.07 -17.36 8.79
C LYS A 165 0.92 -16.72 9.59
N GLY A 166 -0.35 -17.08 9.30
CA GLY A 166 -1.51 -16.50 9.99
C GLY A 166 -1.84 -15.07 9.59
N TYR A 167 -1.23 -14.54 8.51
CA TYR A 167 -1.51 -13.19 8.03
C TYR A 167 -2.83 -13.10 7.25
N LEU A 168 -3.33 -14.23 6.76
CA LEU A 168 -4.63 -14.35 6.10
C LEU A 168 -5.55 -15.27 6.88
N SER A 169 -6.83 -14.89 7.01
CA SER A 169 -7.83 -15.74 7.66
C SER A 169 -8.10 -16.99 6.83
N ARG A 170 -8.24 -18.15 7.50
CA ARG A 170 -8.61 -19.42 6.84
C ARG A 170 -9.98 -19.26 6.19
N GLY A 171 -10.10 -19.49 4.88
CA GLY A 171 -11.38 -19.64 4.17
C GLY A 171 -11.81 -18.53 3.23
N ARG A 172 -10.96 -17.60 2.80
CA ARG A 172 -11.35 -16.47 1.93
C ARG A 172 -10.45 -16.22 0.70
N TYR A 173 -9.77 -17.27 0.19
CA TYR A 173 -8.97 -17.18 -1.05
C TYR A 173 -9.08 -18.47 -1.85
#